data_a8cbd87ac510964af04a31835f120ec7
#
_entry.id   a8cbd87ac510964af04a31835f120ec7
#
_cell.length_a   1.000
_cell.length_b   1.000
_cell.length_c   1.000
_cell.angle_alpha   90.00
_cell.angle_beta   90.00
_cell.angle_gamma   90.00
#
_symmetry.space_group_name_H-M   'P 1'
#
loop_
_entity.id
_entity.type
_entity.pdbx_description
1 polymer ?
#
loop_
_entity_poly.entity_id
_entity_poly.type
_entity_poly.pdbx_seq_one_letter_code
_entity_poly.pdbx_strand_id
1 'polypeptide(L)'
;MEIWELDGPWPGKLAVCSRPRSGWFLEDDLRALRTAGYGVLVSALTPEEVIAGQLERVPELSIAAGLEFHHFPVGNLQVAPFERARPRVEEWHGRLIAGEGIAVHCWGTVGRGPSLAAALLIRGGLEPGETWRRITVARGRDVPDTLEQQRWSALFAQVLGE
;
A
#
# COMPACT_ATOMS: atom_id res chain seq x y z
N MET A 1 15.25 -3.17 2.65
CA MET A 1 13.83 -2.72 2.51
C MET A 1 13.22 -2.60 3.90
N GLU A 2 12.50 -1.53 4.12
CA GLU A 2 11.78 -1.34 5.38
C GLU A 2 10.32 -1.73 5.21
N ILE A 3 9.77 -2.41 6.23
CA ILE A 3 8.39 -2.88 6.25
C ILE A 3 7.75 -2.36 7.53
N TRP A 4 6.69 -1.57 7.40
CA TRP A 4 5.96 -1.00 8.52
C TRP A 4 4.59 -1.66 8.62
N GLU A 5 4.48 -2.68 9.48
CA GLU A 5 3.26 -3.46 9.65
C GLU A 5 2.18 -2.64 10.35
N LEU A 6 0.95 -2.83 9.89
CA LEU A 6 -0.23 -2.12 10.40
C LEU A 6 -1.23 -3.14 10.95
N ASP A 7 -1.56 -3.03 12.22
CA ASP A 7 -2.57 -3.89 12.83
C ASP A 7 -3.96 -3.51 12.30
N GLY A 8 -4.71 -4.53 11.90
CA GLY A 8 -6.07 -4.37 11.40
C GLY A 8 -6.97 -5.53 11.84
N PRO A 9 -8.29 -5.39 11.68
CA PRO A 9 -9.27 -6.37 12.17
C PRO A 9 -9.46 -7.55 11.21
N TRP A 10 -8.37 -8.23 10.87
CA TRP A 10 -8.34 -9.38 9.95
C TRP A 10 -7.23 -10.35 10.32
N PRO A 11 -7.33 -11.63 9.90
CA PRO A 11 -6.27 -12.60 10.10
C PRO A 11 -4.99 -12.31 9.29
N GLY A 12 -5.13 -11.63 8.15
CA GLY A 12 -4.02 -11.30 7.26
C GLY A 12 -3.10 -10.22 7.81
N LYS A 13 -2.09 -9.86 7.02
CA LYS A 13 -1.08 -8.86 7.36
C LYS A 13 -1.14 -7.72 6.36
N LEU A 14 -1.20 -6.50 6.87
CA LEU A 14 -1.07 -5.29 6.07
C LEU A 14 0.19 -4.54 6.46
N ALA A 15 0.91 -4.03 5.49
CA ALA A 15 2.03 -3.13 5.72
C ALA A 15 2.11 -2.06 4.65
N VAL A 16 2.69 -0.93 5.01
CA VAL A 16 3.33 -0.06 4.03
C VAL A 16 4.82 -0.37 4.05
N CYS A 17 5.47 -0.30 2.91
CA CYS A 17 6.89 -0.63 2.82
C CYS A 17 7.64 0.39 1.96
N SER A 18 8.95 0.43 2.14
CA SER A 18 9.80 1.23 1.29
C SER A 18 9.75 0.72 -0.15
N ARG A 19 9.95 1.62 -1.11
CA ARG A 19 10.14 1.24 -2.51
C ARG A 19 11.27 0.20 -2.59
N PRO A 20 11.09 -0.91 -3.35
CA PRO A 20 12.17 -1.86 -3.55
C PRO A 20 13.41 -1.17 -4.13
N ARG A 21 14.58 -1.55 -3.68
CA ARG A 21 15.82 -1.02 -4.22
C ARG A 21 16.10 -1.65 -5.57
N SER A 22 16.57 -0.85 -6.52
CA SER A 22 16.91 -1.32 -7.86
C SER A 22 18.25 -2.08 -7.90
N GLY A 23 18.53 -2.70 -9.05
CA GLY A 23 19.81 -3.36 -9.29
C GLY A 23 19.99 -4.62 -8.44
N TRP A 24 21.16 -4.74 -7.84
CA TRP A 24 21.58 -5.94 -7.09
C TRP A 24 20.67 -6.29 -5.91
N PHE A 25 19.99 -5.30 -5.35
CA PHE A 25 19.17 -5.48 -4.14
C PHE A 25 17.73 -5.88 -4.44
N LEU A 26 17.28 -5.77 -5.70
CA LEU A 26 15.85 -5.93 -6.02
C LEU A 26 15.32 -7.32 -5.67
N GLU A 27 16.02 -8.35 -6.10
CA GLU A 27 15.60 -9.74 -5.81
C GLU A 27 15.59 -10.01 -4.30
N ASP A 28 16.60 -9.52 -3.59
CA ASP A 28 16.68 -9.70 -2.13
C ASP A 28 15.54 -8.99 -1.42
N ASP A 29 15.18 -7.78 -1.84
CA ASP A 29 14.07 -7.02 -1.26
C ASP A 29 12.73 -7.75 -1.46
N LEU A 30 12.49 -8.27 -2.67
CA LEU A 30 11.26 -9.00 -2.96
C LEU A 30 11.19 -10.32 -2.19
N ARG A 31 12.30 -11.00 -2.08
CA ARG A 31 12.41 -12.23 -1.28
C ARG A 31 12.17 -11.98 0.20
N ALA A 32 12.74 -10.88 0.72
CA ALA A 32 12.55 -10.47 2.12
C ALA A 32 11.08 -10.19 2.42
N LEU A 33 10.38 -9.55 1.49
CA LEU A 33 8.96 -9.27 1.62
C LEU A 33 8.15 -10.57 1.70
N ARG A 34 8.44 -11.52 0.83
CA ARG A 34 7.79 -12.84 0.83
C ARG A 34 8.07 -13.59 2.15
N THR A 35 9.31 -13.58 2.59
CA THR A 35 9.72 -14.24 3.85
C THR A 35 9.03 -13.63 5.06
N ALA A 36 8.77 -12.33 5.03
CA ALA A 36 8.07 -11.62 6.10
C ALA A 36 6.56 -11.93 6.16
N GLY A 37 6.04 -12.72 5.21
CA GLY A 37 4.65 -13.17 5.22
C GLY A 37 3.71 -12.41 4.28
N TYR A 38 4.25 -11.59 3.40
CA TYR A 38 3.46 -10.85 2.41
C TYR A 38 3.44 -11.62 1.09
N GLY A 39 2.25 -11.83 0.54
CA GLY A 39 2.06 -12.53 -0.73
C GLY A 39 1.67 -11.61 -1.88
N VAL A 40 1.32 -10.35 -1.57
CA VAL A 40 0.92 -9.36 -2.57
C VAL A 40 1.73 -8.08 -2.36
N LEU A 41 2.31 -7.57 -3.44
CA LEU A 41 2.94 -6.26 -3.47
C LEU A 41 2.11 -5.32 -4.33
N VAL A 42 1.63 -4.24 -3.73
CA VAL A 42 0.89 -3.18 -4.44
C VAL A 42 1.82 -1.98 -4.65
N SER A 43 1.96 -1.56 -5.89
CA SER A 43 2.77 -0.39 -6.24
C SER A 43 1.86 0.73 -6.74
N ALA A 44 1.97 1.89 -6.11
CA ALA A 44 1.26 3.11 -6.53
C ALA A 44 2.11 4.01 -7.44
N LEU A 45 3.25 3.54 -7.92
CA LEU A 45 4.12 4.32 -8.80
C LEU A 45 3.49 4.54 -10.17
N THR A 46 3.72 5.71 -10.73
CA THR A 46 3.39 5.97 -12.13
C THR A 46 4.39 5.27 -13.05
N PRO A 47 4.05 5.04 -14.34
CA PRO A 47 5.01 4.47 -15.29
C PRO A 47 6.32 5.26 -15.39
N GLU A 48 6.25 6.58 -15.30
CA GLU A 48 7.45 7.46 -15.33
C GLU A 48 8.33 7.22 -14.10
N GLU A 49 7.73 7.04 -12.93
CA GLU A 49 8.47 6.74 -11.71
C GLU A 49 9.10 5.34 -11.74
N VAL A 50 8.44 4.37 -12.35
CA VAL A 50 9.00 3.03 -12.54
C VAL A 50 10.30 3.11 -13.36
N ILE A 51 10.29 3.89 -14.45
CA ILE A 51 11.46 4.09 -15.29
C ILE A 51 12.55 4.85 -14.51
N ALA A 52 12.17 5.97 -13.87
CA ALA A 52 13.12 6.78 -13.10
C ALA A 52 13.79 5.99 -11.96
N GLY A 53 13.06 5.07 -11.34
CA GLY A 53 13.55 4.22 -10.27
C GLY A 53 14.23 2.94 -10.73
N GLN A 54 14.27 2.67 -12.04
CA GLN A 54 14.82 1.43 -12.62
C GLN A 54 14.14 0.19 -12.02
N LEU A 55 12.81 0.21 -11.98
CA LEU A 55 11.97 -0.81 -11.34
C LEU A 55 11.13 -1.61 -12.36
N GLU A 56 11.50 -1.56 -13.65
CA GLU A 56 10.75 -2.23 -14.72
C GLU A 56 10.68 -3.74 -14.53
N ARG A 57 11.65 -4.34 -13.83
CA ARG A 57 11.69 -5.78 -13.58
C ARG A 57 10.91 -6.22 -12.33
N VAL A 58 10.33 -5.28 -11.57
CA VAL A 58 9.59 -5.64 -10.34
C VAL A 58 8.46 -6.64 -10.59
N PRO A 59 7.62 -6.50 -11.64
CA PRO A 59 6.55 -7.48 -11.87
C PRO A 59 7.07 -8.90 -12.07
N GLU A 60 8.07 -9.10 -12.94
CA GLU A 60 8.58 -10.44 -13.23
C GLU A 60 9.33 -11.03 -12.02
N LEU A 61 10.14 -10.23 -11.35
CA LEU A 61 10.90 -10.69 -10.19
C LEU A 61 10.02 -10.92 -8.97
N SER A 62 8.90 -10.20 -8.86
CA SER A 62 7.89 -10.47 -7.83
C SER A 62 7.30 -11.86 -7.99
N ILE A 63 6.90 -12.22 -9.20
CA ILE A 63 6.38 -13.56 -9.51
C ILE A 63 7.42 -14.62 -9.20
N ALA A 64 8.67 -14.41 -9.60
CA ALA A 64 9.77 -15.34 -9.31
C ALA A 64 10.02 -15.50 -7.80
N ALA A 65 9.75 -14.48 -7.00
CA ALA A 65 9.87 -14.51 -5.54
C ALA A 65 8.63 -15.10 -4.84
N GLY A 66 7.59 -15.45 -5.58
CA GLY A 66 6.34 -15.97 -5.03
C GLY A 66 5.34 -14.90 -4.60
N LEU A 67 5.49 -13.67 -5.11
CA LEU A 67 4.57 -12.56 -4.87
C LEU A 67 3.64 -12.37 -6.04
N GLU A 68 2.40 -11.95 -5.78
CA GLU A 68 1.58 -11.31 -6.80
C GLU A 68 1.94 -9.82 -6.83
N PHE A 69 2.03 -9.27 -8.01
CA PHE A 69 2.29 -7.83 -8.21
C PHE A 69 1.03 -7.14 -8.72
N HIS A 70 0.57 -6.15 -7.97
CA HIS A 70 -0.59 -5.34 -8.34
C HIS A 70 -0.15 -3.90 -8.57
N HIS A 71 -0.35 -3.41 -9.79
CA HIS A 71 -0.04 -2.04 -10.16
C HIS A 71 -1.27 -1.16 -10.02
N PHE A 72 -1.19 -0.14 -9.17
CA PHE A 72 -2.26 0.83 -8.95
C PHE A 72 -1.67 2.24 -9.00
N PRO A 73 -1.32 2.73 -10.19
CA PRO A 73 -0.63 4.01 -10.32
C PRO A 73 -1.49 5.18 -9.87
N VAL A 74 -0.90 6.04 -9.04
CA VAL A 74 -1.48 7.31 -8.59
C VAL A 74 -0.39 8.37 -8.76
N GLY A 75 -0.74 9.52 -9.31
CA GLY A 75 0.19 10.64 -9.48
C GLY A 75 0.73 11.10 -8.12
N ASN A 76 2.00 11.55 -8.10
CA ASN A 76 2.62 12.01 -6.86
C ASN A 76 1.79 13.14 -6.23
N LEU A 77 1.64 13.10 -4.91
CA LEU A 77 0.84 14.02 -4.09
C LEU A 77 -0.67 14.00 -4.42
N GLN A 78 -1.12 13.12 -5.30
CA GLN A 78 -2.52 13.02 -5.72
C GLN A 78 -3.27 11.93 -4.98
N VAL A 79 -4.54 11.81 -5.28
CA VAL A 79 -5.45 10.78 -4.77
C VAL A 79 -6.11 10.04 -5.93
N ALA A 80 -6.49 8.79 -5.70
CA ALA A 80 -7.19 8.00 -6.70
C ALA A 80 -8.69 8.35 -6.73
N PRO A 81 -9.33 8.35 -7.91
CA PRO A 81 -10.80 8.42 -7.97
C PRO A 81 -11.44 7.26 -7.20
N PHE A 82 -12.55 7.53 -6.52
CA PHE A 82 -13.22 6.49 -5.70
C PHE A 82 -13.71 5.31 -6.55
N GLU A 83 -14.17 5.58 -7.76
CA GLU A 83 -14.63 4.54 -8.69
C GLU A 83 -13.53 3.55 -9.05
N ARG A 84 -12.30 4.01 -9.06
CA ARG A 84 -11.12 3.19 -9.33
C ARG A 84 -10.61 2.51 -8.06
N ALA A 85 -10.61 3.22 -6.93
CA ALA A 85 -10.08 2.71 -5.67
C ALA A 85 -10.98 1.65 -5.04
N ARG A 86 -12.29 1.86 -5.03
CA ARG A 86 -13.23 1.00 -4.30
C ARG A 86 -13.17 -0.47 -4.69
N PRO A 87 -13.21 -0.85 -5.98
CA PRO A 87 -13.13 -2.27 -6.36
C PRO A 87 -11.83 -2.93 -5.90
N ARG A 88 -10.72 -2.21 -5.98
CA ARG A 88 -9.42 -2.74 -5.56
C ARG A 88 -9.34 -2.88 -4.05
N VAL A 89 -9.85 -1.91 -3.30
CA VAL A 89 -9.89 -1.98 -1.84
C VAL A 89 -10.76 -3.16 -1.39
N GLU A 90 -11.89 -3.39 -2.04
CA GLU A 90 -12.74 -4.56 -1.74
C GLU A 90 -12.00 -5.88 -2.00
N GLU A 91 -11.31 -5.99 -3.12
CA GLU A 91 -10.51 -7.17 -3.45
C GLU A 91 -9.42 -7.41 -2.40
N TRP A 92 -8.62 -6.39 -2.11
CA TRP A 92 -7.53 -6.50 -1.14
C TRP A 92 -8.04 -6.78 0.28
N HIS A 93 -9.14 -6.13 0.66
CA HIS A 93 -9.76 -6.39 1.95
C HIS A 93 -10.21 -7.85 2.08
N GLY A 94 -10.83 -8.40 1.04
CA GLY A 94 -11.20 -9.82 1.01
C GLY A 94 -10.00 -10.75 1.20
N ARG A 95 -8.86 -10.39 0.63
CA ARG A 95 -7.62 -11.17 0.78
C ARG A 95 -7.05 -11.08 2.20
N LEU A 96 -7.14 -9.92 2.84
CA LEU A 96 -6.77 -9.77 4.26
C LEU A 96 -7.67 -10.62 5.17
N ILE A 97 -8.97 -10.64 4.90
CA ILE A 97 -9.93 -11.50 5.62
C ILE A 97 -9.57 -12.98 5.42
N ALA A 98 -9.10 -13.36 4.23
CA ALA A 98 -8.67 -14.74 3.94
C ALA A 98 -7.30 -15.11 4.57
N GLY A 99 -6.65 -14.18 5.26
CA GLY A 99 -5.38 -14.45 5.93
C GLY A 99 -4.13 -14.14 5.11
N GLU A 100 -4.29 -13.50 3.95
CA GLU A 100 -3.15 -13.15 3.10
C GLU A 100 -2.44 -11.87 3.57
N GLY A 101 -1.18 -11.70 3.16
CA GLY A 101 -0.38 -10.53 3.48
C GLY A 101 -0.25 -9.59 2.29
N ILE A 102 -0.51 -8.31 2.51
CA ILE A 102 -0.44 -7.26 1.48
C ILE A 102 0.49 -6.16 1.94
N ALA A 103 1.46 -5.81 1.10
CA ALA A 103 2.35 -4.66 1.32
C ALA A 103 2.14 -3.64 0.21
N VAL A 104 2.09 -2.37 0.58
CA VAL A 104 1.82 -1.25 -0.33
C VAL A 104 2.99 -0.27 -0.29
N HIS A 105 3.46 0.16 -1.44
CA HIS A 105 4.46 1.21 -1.52
C HIS A 105 4.14 2.25 -2.58
N CYS A 106 4.80 3.40 -2.46
CA CYS A 106 4.89 4.40 -3.51
C CYS A 106 6.35 4.87 -3.62
N TRP A 107 6.62 6.10 -3.96
CA TRP A 107 8.02 6.55 -4.07
C TRP A 107 8.70 6.67 -2.71
N GLY A 108 8.21 7.56 -1.84
CA GLY A 108 8.71 7.74 -0.46
C GLY A 108 7.90 7.03 0.59
N THR A 109 6.78 6.47 0.22
CA THR A 109 5.79 5.82 1.08
C THR A 109 5.37 6.71 2.25
N VAL A 110 5.01 7.94 1.92
CA VAL A 110 4.47 8.94 2.85
C VAL A 110 3.01 9.28 2.52
N GLY A 111 2.67 9.42 1.24
CA GLY A 111 1.33 9.85 0.82
C GLY A 111 0.46 8.76 0.21
N ARG A 112 0.80 8.33 -1.00
CA ARG A 112 -0.06 7.43 -1.81
C ARG A 112 -0.18 6.02 -1.22
N GLY A 113 0.95 5.42 -0.85
CA GLY A 113 0.95 4.10 -0.20
C GLY A 113 0.16 4.12 1.11
N PRO A 114 0.47 5.03 2.03
CA PRO A 114 -0.31 5.18 3.25
C PRO A 114 -1.79 5.49 3.02
N SER A 115 -2.15 6.24 1.97
CA SER A 115 -3.56 6.49 1.65
C SER A 115 -4.31 5.21 1.26
N LEU A 116 -3.69 4.33 0.48
CA LEU A 116 -4.28 3.03 0.15
C LEU A 116 -4.39 2.12 1.38
N ALA A 117 -3.38 2.11 2.23
CA ALA A 117 -3.43 1.38 3.49
C ALA A 117 -4.52 1.94 4.41
N ALA A 118 -4.67 3.27 4.47
CA ALA A 118 -5.76 3.91 5.21
C ALA A 118 -7.13 3.48 4.69
N ALA A 119 -7.30 3.42 3.38
CA ALA A 119 -8.55 2.95 2.78
C ALA A 119 -8.88 1.52 3.21
N LEU A 120 -7.89 0.64 3.31
CA LEU A 120 -8.08 -0.74 3.77
C LEU A 120 -8.48 -0.78 5.26
N LEU A 121 -7.81 -0.01 6.11
CA LEU A 121 -8.16 0.06 7.53
C LEU A 121 -9.56 0.62 7.73
N ILE A 122 -9.93 1.66 6.98
CA ILE A 122 -11.28 2.23 7.00
C ILE A 122 -12.32 1.21 6.53
N ARG A 123 -12.02 0.49 5.44
CA ARG A 123 -12.89 -0.60 4.97
C ARG A 123 -13.06 -1.68 6.05
N GLY A 124 -12.04 -1.92 6.84
CA GLY A 124 -12.07 -2.83 7.99
C GLY A 124 -12.86 -2.31 9.19
N GLY A 125 -13.29 -1.06 9.18
CA GLY A 125 -14.15 -0.48 10.21
C GLY A 125 -13.46 0.56 11.11
N LEU A 126 -12.20 0.92 10.85
CA LEU A 126 -11.55 1.97 11.62
C LEU A 126 -12.03 3.35 11.18
N GLU A 127 -12.10 4.27 12.12
CA GLU A 127 -12.35 5.68 11.79
C GLU A 127 -11.12 6.33 11.15
N PRO A 128 -11.30 7.31 10.25
CA PRO A 128 -10.18 7.96 9.57
C PRO A 128 -9.11 8.53 10.51
N GLY A 129 -9.50 9.20 11.58
CA GLY A 129 -8.57 9.77 12.55
C GLY A 129 -7.70 8.71 13.22
N GLU A 130 -8.30 7.64 13.70
CA GLU A 130 -7.59 6.51 14.31
C GLU A 130 -6.69 5.80 13.28
N THR A 131 -7.16 5.68 12.06
CA THR A 131 -6.40 5.09 10.96
C THR A 131 -5.07 5.83 10.75
N TRP A 132 -5.14 7.16 10.61
CA TRP A 132 -3.92 7.95 10.39
C TRP A 132 -3.01 7.96 11.61
N ARG A 133 -3.57 7.93 12.81
CA ARG A 133 -2.77 7.81 14.02
C ARG A 133 -1.95 6.51 14.02
N ARG A 134 -2.56 5.39 13.66
CA ARG A 134 -1.86 4.09 13.58
C ARG A 134 -0.77 4.09 12.52
N ILE A 135 -1.06 4.64 11.35
CA ILE A 135 -0.07 4.69 10.26
C ILE A 135 1.10 5.59 10.63
N THR A 136 0.83 6.74 11.22
CA THR A 136 1.87 7.67 11.69
C THR A 136 2.79 7.00 12.72
N VAL A 137 2.23 6.29 13.69
CA VAL A 137 3.01 5.58 14.71
C VAL A 137 3.86 4.49 14.07
N ALA A 138 3.27 3.65 13.23
CA ALA A 138 3.99 2.56 12.57
C ALA A 138 5.09 3.07 11.65
N ARG A 139 4.80 4.13 10.89
CA ARG A 139 5.73 4.72 9.93
C ARG A 139 6.85 5.52 10.61
N GLY A 140 6.61 6.00 11.82
CA GLY A 140 7.57 6.79 12.58
C GLY A 140 7.76 8.22 12.06
N ARG A 141 6.79 8.74 11.32
CA ARG A 141 6.78 10.12 10.83
C ARG A 141 5.36 10.53 10.45
N ASP A 142 5.15 11.83 10.33
CA ASP A 142 3.86 12.36 9.94
C ASP A 142 3.45 11.90 8.53
N VAL A 143 2.27 11.35 8.42
CA VAL A 143 1.64 10.93 7.16
C VAL A 143 0.16 11.35 7.20
N PRO A 144 -0.48 11.60 6.05
CA PRO A 144 0.06 11.58 4.68
C PRO A 144 0.82 12.86 4.32
N ASP A 145 1.29 12.93 3.06
CA ASP A 145 1.99 14.10 2.53
C ASP A 145 1.12 15.37 2.48
N THR A 146 -0.17 15.20 2.18
CA THR A 146 -1.05 16.34 1.91
C THR A 146 -2.36 16.26 2.68
N LEU A 147 -2.96 17.42 2.92
CA LEU A 147 -4.30 17.53 3.51
C LEU A 147 -5.36 16.91 2.58
N GLU A 148 -5.17 17.01 1.26
CA GLU A 148 -6.07 16.40 0.28
C GLU A 148 -6.11 14.88 0.44
N GLN A 149 -4.97 14.24 0.64
CA GLN A 149 -4.90 12.79 0.89
C GLN A 149 -5.62 12.42 2.19
N GLN A 150 -5.48 13.22 3.23
CA GLN A 150 -6.18 13.01 4.49
C GLN A 150 -7.71 13.15 4.32
N ARG A 151 -8.15 14.19 3.61
CA ARG A 151 -9.57 14.41 3.30
C ARG A 151 -10.15 13.31 2.44
N TRP A 152 -9.38 12.81 1.48
CA TRP A 152 -9.78 11.70 0.63
C TRP A 152 -10.18 10.47 1.44
N SER A 153 -9.41 10.12 2.45
CA SER A 153 -9.73 8.97 3.31
C SER A 153 -11.04 9.16 4.10
N ALA A 154 -11.30 10.36 4.59
CA ALA A 154 -12.55 10.68 5.28
C ALA A 154 -13.75 10.59 4.33
N LEU A 155 -13.61 11.09 3.10
CA LEU A 155 -14.63 10.96 2.07
C LEU A 155 -14.84 9.51 1.63
N PHE A 156 -13.76 8.74 1.55
CA PHE A 156 -13.83 7.32 1.24
C PHE A 156 -14.68 6.56 2.28
N ALA A 157 -14.53 6.89 3.55
CA ALA A 157 -15.36 6.32 4.61
C ALA A 157 -16.85 6.60 4.38
N GLN A 158 -17.21 7.81 3.92
CA GLN A 158 -18.59 8.15 3.57
C GLN A 158 -19.08 7.36 2.35
N VAL A 159 -18.24 7.23 1.32
CA VAL A 159 -18.58 6.45 0.10
C VAL A 159 -18.85 4.98 0.45
N LEU A 160 -18.08 4.40 1.36
CA LEU A 160 -18.28 3.02 1.81
C LEU A 160 -19.60 2.85 2.58
N GLY A 161 -20.07 3.90 3.26
CA GLY A 161 -21.31 3.88 4.02
C GLY A 161 -22.58 4.02 3.19
N GLU A 162 -22.46 4.32 1.89
CA GLU A 162 -23.61 4.50 0.99
C GLU A 162 -24.23 3.19 0.49
#